data_f4d27bcfe7351a3f4075f92010aef500
#
_entry.id   f4d27bcfe7351a3f4075f92010aef500
#
_cell.length_a   1.000
_cell.length_b   1.000
_cell.length_c   1.000
_cell.angle_alpha   90.00
_cell.angle_beta   90.00
_cell.angle_gamma   90.00
#
_symmetry.space_group_name_H-M   'P 1'
#
loop_
_entity.id
_entity.type
_entity.pdbx_description
1 polymer ?
#
loop_
_entity_poly.entity_id
_entity_poly.type
_entity_poly.pdbx_seq_one_letter_code
_entity_poly.pdbx_strand_id
1 'polypeptide(L)'
;MLTLICVNTCTAQTPKWDGQTVRDVPYKQVADRPLLMDLYLPEERRSDKSPVIYYVHGGGWAAGNKKKFGSTLMLPVFRQLAEHGFVCVSVSYRLCRKGQGVRMRDCVTDVKDGLRFLKRHAERYAIDPNRVVVFGDSAGGQLAQMLAYAAPEDFAGDPDLAATTIRPCAGISWYGPSDFTDVALFETGLSDRKPDRFGNRITGDEGGYQTNPKAFEEMSPYYWIQKDSPPMLLLQGDADATIPLAHAIHLKEKANRIGANVEMMIVKNAGHNWRRAGGAPTPSVPEIQRITSEYALRQVSP
;
A
#
# COMPACT_ATOMS: atom_id res chain seq x y z
N MET A 1 -43.90 -36.75 -15.86
CA MET A 1 -43.51 -36.27 -14.53
C MET A 1 -42.19 -35.57 -14.70
N LEU A 2 -42.18 -34.22 -14.92
CA LEU A 2 -40.97 -33.43 -15.09
C LEU A 2 -40.51 -32.94 -13.72
N THR A 3 -39.38 -33.38 -13.27
CA THR A 3 -38.77 -32.92 -12.02
C THR A 3 -38.04 -31.59 -12.29
N LEU A 4 -38.57 -30.49 -11.75
CA LEU A 4 -37.95 -29.17 -11.79
C LEU A 4 -36.76 -29.16 -10.82
N ILE A 5 -35.56 -29.10 -11.35
CA ILE A 5 -34.34 -28.88 -10.56
C ILE A 5 -34.26 -27.38 -10.28
N CYS A 6 -34.59 -26.95 -9.06
CA CYS A 6 -34.32 -25.61 -8.58
C CYS A 6 -32.80 -25.44 -8.39
N VAL A 7 -32.13 -24.73 -9.33
CA VAL A 7 -30.75 -24.29 -9.16
C VAL A 7 -30.78 -23.05 -8.23
N ASN A 8 -30.47 -23.27 -6.97
CA ASN A 8 -30.22 -22.17 -6.04
C ASN A 8 -28.96 -21.42 -6.46
N THR A 9 -29.10 -20.32 -7.19
CA THR A 9 -28.02 -19.38 -7.44
C THR A 9 -27.74 -18.63 -6.13
N CYS A 10 -26.77 -19.13 -5.37
CA CYS A 10 -26.19 -18.41 -4.26
C CYS A 10 -25.48 -17.17 -4.82
N THR A 11 -26.17 -16.05 -4.88
CA THR A 11 -25.55 -14.75 -5.14
C THR A 11 -24.70 -14.44 -3.92
N ALA A 12 -23.37 -14.57 -4.06
CA ALA A 12 -22.43 -14.13 -3.04
C ALA A 12 -22.68 -12.62 -2.80
N GLN A 13 -23.35 -12.29 -1.71
CA GLN A 13 -23.51 -10.90 -1.29
C GLN A 13 -22.12 -10.30 -1.08
N THR A 14 -21.88 -9.14 -1.70
CA THR A 14 -20.65 -8.38 -1.46
C THR A 14 -20.55 -8.12 0.05
N PRO A 15 -19.49 -8.53 0.72
CA PRO A 15 -19.35 -8.37 2.16
C PRO A 15 -19.54 -6.89 2.53
N LYS A 16 -20.45 -6.59 3.46
CA LYS A 16 -20.72 -5.23 3.94
C LYS A 16 -19.81 -4.92 5.14
N TRP A 17 -19.37 -3.66 5.27
CA TRP A 17 -18.71 -3.19 6.49
C TRP A 17 -19.72 -3.14 7.64
N ASP A 18 -19.34 -3.64 8.80
CA ASP A 18 -20.28 -3.81 9.93
C ASP A 18 -20.21 -2.60 10.89
N GLY A 19 -19.10 -1.86 10.92
CA GLY A 19 -18.94 -0.65 11.72
C GLY A 19 -19.34 0.65 11.00
N GLN A 20 -19.19 1.77 11.71
CA GLN A 20 -19.45 3.11 11.15
C GLN A 20 -18.37 3.48 10.11
N THR A 21 -18.78 4.16 9.04
CA THR A 21 -17.87 4.70 8.03
C THR A 21 -17.98 6.22 7.97
N VAL A 22 -16.85 6.92 8.11
CA VAL A 22 -16.73 8.36 7.83
C VAL A 22 -16.17 8.50 6.42
N ARG A 23 -17.02 8.88 5.46
CA ARG A 23 -16.66 8.93 4.04
C ARG A 23 -16.24 10.30 3.59
N ASP A 24 -15.43 10.31 2.52
CA ASP A 24 -15.09 11.52 1.75
C ASP A 24 -14.49 12.64 2.63
N VAL A 25 -13.64 12.26 3.59
CA VAL A 25 -12.93 13.20 4.46
C VAL A 25 -11.86 13.92 3.63
N PRO A 26 -11.95 15.25 3.42
CA PRO A 26 -10.92 16.00 2.73
C PRO A 26 -9.69 16.13 3.64
N TYR A 27 -8.55 15.64 3.16
CA TYR A 27 -7.30 15.72 3.92
C TYR A 27 -6.29 16.71 3.32
N LYS A 28 -6.48 17.09 2.06
CA LYS A 28 -5.61 18.02 1.33
C LYS A 28 -6.38 18.67 0.20
N GLN A 29 -6.14 19.95 -0.03
CA GLN A 29 -6.64 20.65 -1.22
C GLN A 29 -5.55 20.67 -2.31
N VAL A 30 -5.90 20.27 -3.55
CA VAL A 30 -5.02 20.36 -4.72
C VAL A 30 -5.76 21.09 -5.83
N ALA A 31 -5.35 22.31 -6.14
CA ALA A 31 -6.10 23.22 -6.99
C ALA A 31 -7.58 23.27 -6.55
N ASP A 32 -8.51 23.01 -7.47
CA ASP A 32 -9.95 23.07 -7.19
C ASP A 32 -10.55 21.74 -6.67
N ARG A 33 -9.72 20.73 -6.34
CA ARG A 33 -10.18 19.40 -5.95
C ARG A 33 -9.57 18.95 -4.65
N PRO A 34 -10.39 18.54 -3.66
CA PRO A 34 -9.88 17.90 -2.46
C PRO A 34 -9.42 16.47 -2.75
N LEU A 35 -8.34 16.06 -2.12
CA LEU A 35 -7.98 14.67 -1.97
C LEU A 35 -8.69 14.10 -0.74
N LEU A 36 -9.28 12.93 -0.90
CA LEU A 36 -10.22 12.36 0.04
C LEU A 36 -9.70 11.03 0.63
N MET A 37 -10.06 10.79 1.89
CA MET A 37 -9.92 9.49 2.53
C MET A 37 -11.26 9.03 3.12
N ASP A 38 -11.41 7.71 3.30
CA ASP A 38 -12.47 7.12 4.08
C ASP A 38 -11.90 6.49 5.34
N LEU A 39 -12.59 6.67 6.47
CA LEU A 39 -12.28 5.99 7.72
C LEU A 39 -13.39 4.99 8.03
N TYR A 40 -12.99 3.77 8.29
CA TYR A 40 -13.85 2.66 8.65
C TYR A 40 -13.58 2.34 10.12
N LEU A 41 -14.51 2.72 10.98
CA LEU A 41 -14.38 2.57 12.42
C LEU A 41 -14.76 1.14 12.82
N PRO A 42 -14.11 0.54 13.81
CA PRO A 42 -14.51 -0.76 14.34
C PRO A 42 -15.90 -0.66 14.97
N GLU A 43 -16.64 -1.75 14.99
CA GLU A 43 -17.92 -1.83 15.70
C GLU A 43 -17.72 -1.64 17.21
N GLU A 44 -16.69 -2.29 17.74
CA GLU A 44 -16.27 -2.17 19.12
C GLU A 44 -14.83 -1.67 19.22
N ARG A 45 -14.59 -0.64 20.02
CA ARG A 45 -13.25 -0.18 20.35
C ARG A 45 -12.68 -1.01 21.49
N ARG A 46 -11.42 -1.41 21.39
CA ARG A 46 -10.72 -2.19 22.43
C ARG A 46 -9.83 -1.31 23.34
N SER A 47 -9.76 -0.01 23.06
CA SER A 47 -9.02 0.98 23.83
C SER A 47 -9.55 2.37 23.53
N ASP A 48 -9.22 3.36 24.38
CA ASP A 48 -9.62 4.77 24.20
C ASP A 48 -9.13 5.35 22.87
N LYS A 49 -7.94 4.93 22.42
CA LYS A 49 -7.36 5.28 21.12
C LYS A 49 -7.02 4.03 20.31
N SER A 50 -7.68 3.88 19.19
CA SER A 50 -7.53 2.73 18.29
C SER A 50 -6.20 2.76 17.53
N PRO A 51 -5.55 1.62 17.30
CA PRO A 51 -4.51 1.51 16.29
C PRO A 51 -5.09 1.72 14.89
N VAL A 52 -4.23 2.05 13.94
CA VAL A 52 -4.64 2.38 12.57
C VAL A 52 -3.96 1.44 11.57
N ILE A 53 -4.73 0.94 10.61
CA ILE A 53 -4.20 0.45 9.34
C ILE A 53 -4.47 1.49 8.26
N TYR A 54 -3.40 2.07 7.70
CA TYR A 54 -3.46 3.09 6.66
C TYR A 54 -3.19 2.46 5.30
N TYR A 55 -4.25 2.26 4.52
CA TYR A 55 -4.18 1.57 3.25
C TYR A 55 -4.04 2.53 2.07
N VAL A 56 -3.06 2.24 1.22
CA VAL A 56 -2.75 2.93 -0.02
C VAL A 56 -3.00 1.99 -1.21
N HIS A 57 -3.93 2.35 -2.09
CA HIS A 57 -4.33 1.50 -3.20
C HIS A 57 -3.27 1.41 -4.30
N GLY A 58 -3.21 0.24 -4.97
CA GLY A 58 -2.47 0.06 -6.22
C GLY A 58 -3.19 0.68 -7.43
N GLY A 59 -2.65 0.42 -8.62
CA GLY A 59 -3.17 0.95 -9.88
C GLY A 59 -2.09 1.63 -10.72
N GLY A 60 -0.81 1.26 -10.47
CA GLY A 60 0.34 1.75 -11.20
C GLY A 60 0.48 3.26 -11.15
N TRP A 61 0.13 3.90 -10.04
CA TRP A 61 0.11 5.36 -9.81
C TRP A 61 -0.82 6.13 -10.76
N ALA A 62 -1.48 5.51 -11.71
CA ALA A 62 -2.28 6.16 -12.77
C ALA A 62 -3.77 5.81 -12.73
N ALA A 63 -4.17 4.88 -11.87
CA ALA A 63 -5.55 4.42 -11.72
C ALA A 63 -5.85 4.03 -10.26
N GLY A 64 -7.11 3.78 -9.96
CA GLY A 64 -7.56 3.41 -8.62
C GLY A 64 -8.04 4.60 -7.79
N ASN A 65 -8.53 4.30 -6.62
CA ASN A 65 -8.96 5.26 -5.60
C ASN A 65 -9.24 4.50 -4.28
N LYS A 66 -9.59 5.23 -3.22
CA LYS A 66 -9.90 4.70 -1.88
C LYS A 66 -10.99 3.61 -1.82
N LYS A 67 -11.87 3.50 -2.84
CA LYS A 67 -12.93 2.47 -2.89
C LYS A 67 -12.36 1.05 -3.10
N LYS A 68 -11.08 0.90 -3.48
CA LYS A 68 -10.43 -0.42 -3.59
C LYS A 68 -10.40 -1.19 -2.25
N PHE A 69 -10.52 -0.49 -1.14
CA PHE A 69 -10.75 -1.06 0.19
C PHE A 69 -11.84 -2.15 0.21
N GLY A 70 -12.98 -1.91 -0.44
CA GLY A 70 -14.11 -2.83 -0.52
C GLY A 70 -13.96 -4.02 -1.47
N SER A 71 -12.78 -4.21 -2.09
CA SER A 71 -12.56 -5.36 -2.97
C SER A 71 -12.52 -6.68 -2.19
N THR A 72 -12.85 -7.78 -2.84
CA THR A 72 -12.78 -9.14 -2.26
C THR A 72 -11.36 -9.51 -1.80
N LEU A 73 -10.35 -8.85 -2.34
CA LEU A 73 -8.96 -9.06 -1.97
C LEU A 73 -8.59 -8.32 -0.68
N MET A 74 -9.10 -7.10 -0.48
CA MET A 74 -8.67 -6.22 0.62
C MET A 74 -9.61 -6.29 1.83
N LEU A 75 -10.91 -6.31 1.59
CA LEU A 75 -11.91 -6.22 2.66
C LEU A 75 -11.75 -7.26 3.79
N PRO A 76 -11.38 -8.54 3.53
CA PRO A 76 -11.17 -9.51 4.60
C PRO A 76 -10.05 -9.12 5.57
N VAL A 77 -8.94 -8.52 5.09
CA VAL A 77 -7.85 -8.02 5.94
C VAL A 77 -8.37 -6.95 6.90
N PHE A 78 -9.13 -6.00 6.37
CA PHE A 78 -9.63 -4.88 7.17
C PHE A 78 -10.70 -5.31 8.17
N ARG A 79 -11.54 -6.29 7.84
CA ARG A 79 -12.51 -6.86 8.78
C ARG A 79 -11.82 -7.53 9.96
N GLN A 80 -10.83 -8.39 9.69
CA GLN A 80 -10.05 -9.04 10.73
C GLN A 80 -9.38 -8.00 11.66
N LEU A 81 -8.84 -6.91 11.11
CA LEU A 81 -8.23 -5.85 11.92
C LEU A 81 -9.28 -5.05 12.72
N ALA A 82 -10.44 -4.77 12.13
CA ALA A 82 -11.52 -4.07 12.83
C ALA A 82 -12.08 -4.86 14.00
N GLU A 83 -12.20 -6.19 13.90
CA GLU A 83 -12.55 -7.10 15.01
C GLU A 83 -11.58 -6.98 16.18
N HIS A 84 -10.35 -6.50 15.92
CA HIS A 84 -9.32 -6.20 16.92
C HIS A 84 -9.22 -4.71 17.28
N GLY A 85 -10.23 -3.91 16.91
CA GLY A 85 -10.34 -2.51 17.31
C GLY A 85 -9.55 -1.52 16.46
N PHE A 86 -9.01 -1.92 15.30
CA PHE A 86 -8.35 -1.00 14.37
C PHE A 86 -9.34 -0.06 13.70
N VAL A 87 -8.94 1.20 13.55
CA VAL A 87 -9.52 2.09 12.54
C VAL A 87 -8.81 1.83 11.23
N CYS A 88 -9.59 1.47 10.19
CA CYS A 88 -9.04 1.23 8.85
C CYS A 88 -9.24 2.48 8.00
N VAL A 89 -8.17 2.99 7.42
CA VAL A 89 -8.17 4.21 6.60
C VAL A 89 -7.80 3.85 5.18
N SER A 90 -8.57 4.33 4.20
CA SER A 90 -8.25 4.19 2.79
C SER A 90 -8.15 5.55 2.13
N VAL A 91 -7.02 5.83 1.48
CA VAL A 91 -6.68 7.14 0.93
C VAL A 91 -6.68 7.14 -0.60
N SER A 92 -7.19 8.22 -1.21
CA SER A 92 -6.94 8.54 -2.60
C SER A 92 -5.78 9.53 -2.70
N TYR A 93 -5.00 9.46 -3.77
CA TYR A 93 -3.88 10.36 -4.08
C TYR A 93 -3.96 10.79 -5.54
N ARG A 94 -3.22 11.85 -5.93
CA ARG A 94 -3.14 12.28 -7.34
C ARG A 94 -2.64 11.13 -8.22
N LEU A 95 -3.12 11.08 -9.45
CA LEU A 95 -2.78 10.01 -10.39
C LEU A 95 -1.92 10.54 -11.53
N CYS A 96 -0.81 9.85 -11.82
CA CYS A 96 0.12 10.12 -12.92
C CYS A 96 -0.51 9.78 -14.28
N ARG A 97 -1.49 10.59 -14.73
CA ARG A 97 -2.12 10.42 -16.03
C ARG A 97 -1.42 11.30 -17.05
N LYS A 98 -1.34 10.80 -18.29
CA LYS A 98 -0.72 11.55 -19.39
C LYS A 98 -1.33 12.96 -19.51
N GLY A 99 -0.47 13.96 -19.64
CA GLY A 99 -0.87 15.37 -19.82
C GLY A 99 -1.37 16.08 -18.56
N GLN A 100 -1.35 15.44 -17.37
CA GLN A 100 -1.81 16.08 -16.12
C GLN A 100 -0.67 16.65 -15.27
N GLY A 101 0.59 16.50 -15.67
CA GLY A 101 1.76 17.02 -14.94
C GLY A 101 2.02 16.39 -13.57
N VAL A 102 1.23 15.38 -13.19
CA VAL A 102 1.40 14.67 -11.91
C VAL A 102 2.49 13.61 -12.03
N ARG A 103 3.44 13.62 -11.11
CA ARG A 103 4.55 12.67 -11.01
C ARG A 103 4.40 11.74 -9.82
N MET A 104 5.15 10.65 -9.78
CA MET A 104 5.15 9.69 -8.67
C MET A 104 5.50 10.38 -7.33
N ARG A 105 6.38 11.38 -7.36
CA ARG A 105 6.71 12.21 -6.20
C ARG A 105 5.47 12.87 -5.59
N ASP A 106 4.53 13.34 -6.41
CA ASP A 106 3.26 13.91 -5.95
C ASP A 106 2.39 12.87 -5.23
N CYS A 107 2.41 11.62 -5.72
CA CYS A 107 1.68 10.53 -5.07
C CYS A 107 2.25 10.25 -3.66
N VAL A 108 3.58 10.20 -3.52
CA VAL A 108 4.27 10.05 -2.21
C VAL A 108 3.90 11.20 -1.28
N THR A 109 4.01 12.44 -1.77
CA THR A 109 3.66 13.65 -1.01
C THR A 109 2.23 13.60 -0.50
N ASP A 110 1.27 13.23 -1.35
CA ASP A 110 -0.14 13.20 -0.98
C ASP A 110 -0.43 12.16 0.11
N VAL A 111 0.10 10.94 -0.01
CA VAL A 111 -0.14 9.90 1.01
C VAL A 111 0.57 10.22 2.33
N LYS A 112 1.71 10.93 2.31
CA LYS A 112 2.35 11.46 3.53
C LYS A 112 1.50 12.54 4.18
N ASP A 113 0.94 13.46 3.41
CA ASP A 113 0.03 14.49 3.93
C ASP A 113 -1.25 13.87 4.51
N GLY A 114 -1.75 12.77 3.94
CA GLY A 114 -2.84 12.01 4.53
C GLY A 114 -2.51 11.45 5.92
N LEU A 115 -1.29 10.93 6.12
CA LEU A 115 -0.82 10.51 7.45
C LEU A 115 -0.68 11.69 8.42
N ARG A 116 -0.11 12.81 7.97
CA ARG A 116 0.02 14.04 8.77
C ARG A 116 -1.35 14.55 9.22
N PHE A 117 -2.32 14.55 8.30
CA PHE A 117 -3.71 14.90 8.60
C PHE A 117 -4.31 14.01 9.69
N LEU A 118 -4.12 12.69 9.60
CA LEU A 118 -4.62 11.77 10.63
C LEU A 118 -4.01 12.04 12.00
N LYS A 119 -2.71 12.29 12.09
CA LYS A 119 -2.05 12.65 13.35
C LYS A 119 -2.62 13.94 13.93
N ARG A 120 -2.79 14.98 13.11
CA ARG A 120 -3.34 16.28 13.54
C ARG A 120 -4.77 16.15 14.06
N HIS A 121 -5.52 15.18 13.53
CA HIS A 121 -6.91 14.94 13.91
C HIS A 121 -7.10 13.65 14.74
N ALA A 122 -6.04 13.17 15.39
CA ALA A 122 -6.04 11.91 16.13
C ALA A 122 -7.13 11.85 17.21
N GLU A 123 -7.32 12.93 17.96
CA GLU A 123 -8.36 13.02 18.98
C GLU A 123 -9.77 12.92 18.39
N ARG A 124 -10.03 13.61 17.27
CA ARG A 124 -11.33 13.60 16.59
C ARG A 124 -11.77 12.21 16.19
N TYR A 125 -10.83 11.37 15.77
CA TYR A 125 -11.11 10.00 15.31
C TYR A 125 -10.82 8.94 16.38
N ALA A 126 -10.39 9.38 17.58
CA ALA A 126 -9.95 8.53 18.67
C ALA A 126 -8.95 7.44 18.20
N ILE A 127 -7.89 7.87 17.51
CA ILE A 127 -6.80 7.02 17.01
C ILE A 127 -5.50 7.31 17.75
N ASP A 128 -4.63 6.28 17.82
CA ASP A 128 -3.28 6.43 18.33
C ASP A 128 -2.30 6.65 17.17
N PRO A 129 -1.73 7.87 17.02
CA PRO A 129 -0.81 8.16 15.93
C PRO A 129 0.56 7.45 16.05
N ASN A 130 0.85 6.80 17.19
CA ASN A 130 2.06 6.01 17.38
C ASN A 130 1.85 4.53 17.01
N ARG A 131 0.60 4.09 16.83
CA ARG A 131 0.22 2.74 16.43
C ARG A 131 -0.40 2.73 15.03
N VAL A 132 0.34 3.23 14.05
CA VAL A 132 -0.08 3.28 12.64
C VAL A 132 0.75 2.31 11.83
N VAL A 133 0.10 1.29 11.26
CA VAL A 133 0.68 0.39 10.27
C VAL A 133 0.27 0.87 8.88
N VAL A 134 1.24 1.09 7.98
CA VAL A 134 0.95 1.43 6.58
C VAL A 134 0.89 0.15 5.75
N PHE A 135 -0.09 0.07 4.85
CA PHE A 135 -0.28 -1.09 3.99
C PHE A 135 -0.60 -0.65 2.57
N GLY A 136 -0.04 -1.33 1.57
CA GLY A 136 -0.38 -1.07 0.18
C GLY A 136 -0.10 -2.25 -0.73
N ASP A 137 -0.73 -2.22 -1.90
CA ASP A 137 -0.59 -3.23 -2.94
C ASP A 137 -0.05 -2.61 -4.24
N SER A 138 0.87 -3.30 -4.95
CA SER A 138 1.44 -2.85 -6.22
C SER A 138 2.06 -1.44 -6.09
N ALA A 139 1.60 -0.46 -6.86
CA ALA A 139 1.98 0.95 -6.69
C ALA A 139 1.77 1.45 -5.25
N GLY A 140 0.67 1.04 -4.59
CA GLY A 140 0.43 1.33 -3.18
C GLY A 140 1.43 0.64 -2.26
N GLY A 141 1.95 -0.53 -2.64
CA GLY A 141 3.02 -1.23 -1.92
C GLY A 141 4.32 -0.44 -1.92
N GLN A 142 4.70 0.17 -3.06
CA GLN A 142 5.83 1.09 -3.11
C GLN A 142 5.56 2.34 -2.25
N LEU A 143 4.35 2.92 -2.34
CA LEU A 143 3.99 4.08 -1.52
C LEU A 143 4.02 3.74 -0.01
N ALA A 144 3.60 2.55 0.40
CA ALA A 144 3.71 2.10 1.79
C ALA A 144 5.18 1.95 2.25
N GLN A 145 6.06 1.45 1.37
CA GLN A 145 7.50 1.41 1.63
C GLN A 145 8.07 2.83 1.79
N MET A 146 7.69 3.77 0.92
CA MET A 146 8.10 5.18 1.01
C MET A 146 7.61 5.83 2.31
N LEU A 147 6.36 5.56 2.73
CA LEU A 147 5.81 6.06 3.99
C LEU A 147 6.58 5.56 5.22
N ALA A 148 7.05 4.31 5.17
CA ALA A 148 7.80 3.70 6.27
C ALA A 148 9.28 4.15 6.30
N TYR A 149 9.91 4.36 5.15
CA TYR A 149 11.35 4.53 5.06
C TYR A 149 11.82 5.98 4.91
N ALA A 150 11.10 6.82 4.16
CA ALA A 150 11.46 8.23 4.04
C ALA A 150 11.24 8.96 5.37
N ALA A 151 12.14 9.88 5.72
CA ALA A 151 12.04 10.61 6.97
C ALA A 151 10.70 11.36 7.11
N PRO A 152 10.20 11.54 8.34
CA PRO A 152 8.88 12.17 8.55
C PRO A 152 8.71 13.55 7.90
N GLU A 153 9.78 14.33 7.83
CA GLU A 153 9.86 15.67 7.25
C GLU A 153 9.95 15.68 5.72
N ASP A 154 10.43 14.59 5.11
CA ASP A 154 10.56 14.52 3.65
C ASP A 154 9.20 14.55 2.95
N PHE A 155 9.23 14.96 1.68
CA PHE A 155 8.03 15.08 0.85
C PHE A 155 6.95 15.98 1.49
N ALA A 156 7.37 17.12 2.07
CA ALA A 156 6.44 18.14 2.53
C ALA A 156 5.58 18.64 1.35
N GLY A 157 4.28 18.68 1.55
CA GLY A 157 3.31 19.04 0.52
C GLY A 157 2.43 20.21 0.94
N ASP A 158 1.42 19.93 1.76
CA ASP A 158 0.52 20.96 2.29
C ASP A 158 1.24 21.76 3.38
N PRO A 159 1.38 23.10 3.22
CA PRO A 159 2.05 23.95 4.23
C PRO A 159 1.43 23.83 5.63
N ASP A 160 0.12 23.66 5.73
CA ASP A 160 -0.57 23.52 7.00
C ASP A 160 -0.25 22.21 7.71
N LEU A 161 0.16 21.19 6.97
CA LEU A 161 0.52 19.86 7.50
C LEU A 161 2.03 19.66 7.64
N ALA A 162 2.85 20.50 7.03
CA ALA A 162 4.30 20.33 6.90
C ALA A 162 5.02 20.21 8.26
N ALA A 163 4.55 20.93 9.28
CA ALA A 163 5.12 20.87 10.64
C ALA A 163 4.70 19.59 11.42
N THR A 164 3.74 18.82 10.90
CA THR A 164 3.26 17.61 11.56
C THR A 164 4.10 16.41 11.11
N THR A 165 4.95 15.89 11.99
CA THR A 165 5.75 14.70 11.72
C THR A 165 5.04 13.45 12.24
N ILE A 166 5.01 12.40 11.42
CA ILE A 166 4.49 11.08 11.81
C ILE A 166 5.37 10.00 11.18
N ARG A 167 5.75 9.02 12.00
CA ARG A 167 6.45 7.81 11.55
C ARG A 167 5.55 6.61 11.81
N PRO A 168 5.21 5.80 10.80
CA PRO A 168 4.50 4.55 11.02
C PRO A 168 5.27 3.62 11.94
N CYS A 169 4.59 2.81 12.74
CA CYS A 169 5.25 1.79 13.57
C CYS A 169 5.68 0.57 12.75
N ALA A 170 5.03 0.31 11.62
CA ALA A 170 5.40 -0.76 10.69
C ALA A 170 4.81 -0.52 9.29
N GLY A 171 5.27 -1.30 8.31
CA GLY A 171 4.74 -1.32 6.95
C GLY A 171 4.44 -2.71 6.43
N ILE A 172 3.54 -2.79 5.45
CA ILE A 172 3.21 -4.01 4.71
C ILE A 172 3.15 -3.66 3.23
N SER A 173 3.88 -4.39 2.41
CA SER A 173 3.88 -4.22 0.97
C SER A 173 3.49 -5.52 0.28
N TRP A 174 2.36 -5.52 -0.41
CA TRP A 174 2.00 -6.58 -1.33
C TRP A 174 2.53 -6.22 -2.71
N TYR A 175 3.44 -7.03 -3.22
CA TYR A 175 4.03 -6.94 -4.58
C TYR A 175 4.35 -5.50 -5.02
N GLY A 176 4.89 -4.67 -4.13
CA GLY A 176 5.34 -3.32 -4.46
C GLY A 176 6.77 -3.31 -5.01
N PRO A 177 7.08 -2.53 -6.07
CA PRO A 177 8.45 -2.36 -6.51
C PRO A 177 9.28 -1.60 -5.47
N SER A 178 10.57 -1.91 -5.40
CA SER A 178 11.49 -1.35 -4.41
C SER A 178 12.59 -0.47 -4.99
N ASP A 179 12.93 -0.68 -6.27
CA ASP A 179 13.99 0.04 -6.95
C ASP A 179 13.66 0.25 -8.44
N PHE A 180 13.78 1.48 -8.90
CA PHE A 180 13.56 1.86 -10.29
C PHE A 180 14.87 2.21 -11.02
N THR A 181 15.99 2.20 -10.32
CA THR A 181 17.32 2.52 -10.90
C THR A 181 17.90 1.33 -11.62
N ASP A 182 17.56 0.11 -11.18
CA ASP A 182 17.97 -1.14 -11.81
C ASP A 182 16.82 -1.71 -12.64
N VAL A 183 16.83 -1.44 -13.94
CA VAL A 183 15.81 -1.91 -14.88
C VAL A 183 15.81 -3.44 -15.04
N ALA A 184 16.92 -4.12 -14.74
CA ALA A 184 17.00 -5.58 -14.81
C ALA A 184 16.07 -6.26 -13.79
N LEU A 185 15.75 -5.60 -12.69
CA LEU A 185 14.76 -6.09 -11.71
C LEU A 185 13.36 -6.27 -12.31
N PHE A 186 13.04 -5.60 -13.43
CA PHE A 186 11.77 -5.73 -14.14
C PHE A 186 11.81 -6.76 -15.28
N GLU A 187 12.94 -7.39 -15.54
CA GLU A 187 13.10 -8.41 -16.55
C GLU A 187 12.72 -9.78 -15.96
N THR A 188 11.75 -10.46 -16.55
CA THR A 188 11.28 -11.75 -16.02
C THR A 188 11.36 -12.86 -17.05
N GLY A 189 11.51 -12.53 -18.33
CA GLY A 189 11.25 -13.47 -19.42
C GLY A 189 9.76 -13.91 -19.54
N LEU A 190 8.91 -13.43 -18.63
CA LEU A 190 7.48 -13.78 -18.57
C LEU A 190 6.56 -12.79 -19.28
N SER A 191 7.09 -11.66 -19.75
CA SER A 191 6.32 -10.66 -20.48
C SER A 191 7.19 -9.82 -21.39
N ASP A 192 6.62 -9.33 -22.50
CA ASP A 192 7.25 -8.38 -23.44
C ASP A 192 7.18 -6.92 -22.96
N ARG A 193 6.87 -6.69 -21.71
CA ARG A 193 6.77 -5.33 -21.15
C ARG A 193 8.15 -4.73 -21.03
N LYS A 194 8.28 -3.45 -21.43
CA LYS A 194 9.53 -2.71 -21.30
C LYS A 194 9.95 -2.63 -19.83
N PRO A 195 11.22 -2.89 -19.50
CA PRO A 195 11.74 -2.79 -18.13
C PRO A 195 11.51 -1.40 -17.50
N ASP A 196 11.72 -0.32 -18.23
CA ASP A 196 11.56 1.07 -17.79
C ASP A 196 10.11 1.60 -17.85
N ARG A 197 9.11 0.75 -18.00
CA ARG A 197 7.71 1.11 -18.24
C ARG A 197 7.06 2.05 -17.24
N PHE A 198 7.67 2.28 -16.11
CA PHE A 198 7.20 3.22 -15.08
C PHE A 198 7.96 4.55 -15.07
N GLY A 199 9.02 4.69 -15.87
CA GLY A 199 9.89 5.87 -15.86
C GLY A 199 9.14 7.18 -16.12
N ASN A 200 8.20 7.19 -17.08
CA ASN A 200 7.40 8.37 -17.37
C ASN A 200 6.50 8.85 -16.21
N ARG A 201 6.24 8.01 -15.20
CA ARG A 201 5.52 8.41 -13.99
C ARG A 201 6.44 9.07 -12.96
N ILE A 202 7.73 8.78 -13.04
CA ILE A 202 8.75 9.39 -12.21
C ILE A 202 9.11 10.77 -12.78
N THR A 203 9.36 10.85 -14.08
CA THR A 203 9.88 12.08 -14.74
C THR A 203 8.82 12.93 -15.42
N GLY A 204 7.60 12.41 -15.62
CA GLY A 204 6.53 13.14 -16.31
C GLY A 204 6.75 13.27 -17.81
N ASP A 205 7.12 12.22 -18.50
CA ASP A 205 7.43 12.14 -19.95
C ASP A 205 8.79 12.74 -20.37
N GLU A 206 9.63 13.18 -19.42
CA GLU A 206 10.93 13.81 -19.69
C GLU A 206 12.10 12.84 -19.44
N GLY A 207 12.34 11.95 -20.38
CA GLY A 207 13.50 11.04 -20.36
C GLY A 207 13.37 9.89 -19.35
N GLY A 208 14.38 9.02 -19.34
CA GLY A 208 14.50 7.84 -18.49
C GLY A 208 15.53 8.00 -17.38
N TYR A 209 15.93 6.88 -16.78
CA TYR A 209 16.95 6.82 -15.72
C TYR A 209 18.24 7.52 -16.12
N GLN A 210 18.73 7.32 -17.35
CA GLN A 210 20.00 7.88 -17.82
C GLN A 210 20.06 9.42 -17.77
N THR A 211 18.93 10.09 -17.94
CA THR A 211 18.83 11.55 -17.92
C THR A 211 18.40 12.13 -16.58
N ASN A 212 17.76 11.31 -15.72
CA ASN A 212 17.20 11.76 -14.45
C ASN A 212 17.47 10.76 -13.30
N PRO A 213 18.71 10.30 -13.06
CA PRO A 213 18.98 9.23 -12.11
C PRO A 213 18.50 9.56 -10.69
N LYS A 214 18.66 10.81 -10.24
CA LYS A 214 18.21 11.25 -8.91
C LYS A 214 16.70 11.12 -8.68
N ALA A 215 15.88 11.37 -9.70
CA ALA A 215 14.46 11.20 -9.59
C ALA A 215 14.05 9.72 -9.42
N PHE A 216 14.80 8.81 -10.06
CA PHE A 216 14.59 7.38 -9.89
C PHE A 216 15.06 6.88 -8.51
N GLU A 217 16.20 7.35 -8.03
CA GLU A 217 16.69 7.09 -6.67
C GLU A 217 15.66 7.59 -5.64
N GLU A 218 15.19 8.83 -5.80
CA GLU A 218 14.19 9.44 -4.90
C GLU A 218 12.89 8.61 -4.82
N MET A 219 12.45 7.98 -5.92
CA MET A 219 11.23 7.17 -5.95
C MET A 219 11.44 5.70 -5.58
N SER A 220 12.67 5.28 -5.34
CA SER A 220 13.05 3.91 -5.01
C SER A 220 13.16 3.71 -3.49
N PRO A 221 12.26 2.99 -2.84
CA PRO A 221 12.34 2.66 -1.40
C PRO A 221 13.69 2.09 -0.97
N TYR A 222 14.38 1.40 -1.90
CA TYR A 222 15.71 0.86 -1.71
C TYR A 222 16.70 1.91 -1.19
N TYR A 223 16.65 3.16 -1.64
CA TYR A 223 17.58 4.22 -1.23
C TYR A 223 17.21 4.84 0.12
N TRP A 224 15.99 4.66 0.59
CA TRP A 224 15.48 5.24 1.83
C TRP A 224 15.61 4.34 3.05
N ILE A 225 15.62 3.01 2.86
CA ILE A 225 15.70 2.07 3.99
C ILE A 225 17.00 2.23 4.77
N GLN A 226 16.86 2.36 6.09
CA GLN A 226 17.94 2.47 7.08
C GLN A 226 17.82 1.36 8.12
N LYS A 227 18.87 1.17 8.93
CA LYS A 227 18.90 0.15 9.99
C LYS A 227 17.73 0.30 10.98
N ASP A 228 17.38 1.52 11.31
CA ASP A 228 16.32 1.89 12.26
C ASP A 228 14.98 2.18 11.59
N SER A 229 14.82 1.86 10.32
CA SER A 229 13.53 1.96 9.62
C SER A 229 12.47 1.10 10.31
N PRO A 230 11.20 1.53 10.29
CA PRO A 230 10.10 0.70 10.78
C PRO A 230 10.11 -0.70 10.17
N PRO A 231 9.75 -1.74 10.93
CA PRO A 231 9.63 -3.10 10.42
C PRO A 231 8.74 -3.17 9.17
N MET A 232 9.08 -4.03 8.22
CA MET A 232 8.32 -4.19 6.97
C MET A 232 8.05 -5.67 6.67
N LEU A 233 6.81 -5.98 6.28
CA LEU A 233 6.46 -7.26 5.69
C LEU A 233 6.33 -7.11 4.16
N LEU A 234 7.13 -7.86 3.42
CA LEU A 234 7.03 -7.98 1.96
C LEU A 234 6.35 -9.30 1.62
N LEU A 235 5.25 -9.24 0.86
CA LEU A 235 4.62 -10.43 0.28
C LEU A 235 4.69 -10.33 -1.25
N GLN A 236 5.29 -11.34 -1.89
CA GLN A 236 5.57 -11.32 -3.33
C GLN A 236 5.29 -12.68 -3.98
N GLY A 237 4.60 -12.66 -5.12
CA GLY A 237 4.40 -13.84 -5.95
C GLY A 237 5.65 -14.23 -6.74
N ASP A 238 5.94 -15.54 -6.83
CA ASP A 238 7.12 -16.04 -7.55
C ASP A 238 6.97 -15.98 -9.08
N ALA A 239 5.76 -15.84 -9.59
CA ALA A 239 5.45 -15.73 -11.02
C ALA A 239 4.84 -14.36 -11.39
N ASP A 240 5.16 -13.32 -10.63
CA ASP A 240 4.67 -11.97 -10.91
C ASP A 240 5.45 -11.33 -12.08
N ALA A 241 4.80 -11.22 -13.24
CA ALA A 241 5.36 -10.59 -14.44
C ALA A 241 5.15 -9.06 -14.47
N THR A 242 4.43 -8.51 -13.50
CA THR A 242 4.21 -7.05 -13.41
C THR A 242 5.24 -6.40 -12.50
N ILE A 243 5.39 -6.90 -11.29
CA ILE A 243 6.45 -6.53 -10.36
C ILE A 243 7.16 -7.83 -9.97
N PRO A 244 8.32 -8.11 -10.57
CA PRO A 244 9.01 -9.38 -10.37
C PRO A 244 9.47 -9.61 -8.93
N LEU A 245 9.57 -10.88 -8.54
CA LEU A 245 10.10 -11.30 -7.24
C LEU A 245 11.47 -10.67 -6.92
N ALA A 246 12.26 -10.38 -7.95
CA ALA A 246 13.56 -9.74 -7.83
C ALA A 246 13.53 -8.44 -7.00
N HIS A 247 12.47 -7.64 -7.10
CA HIS A 247 12.31 -6.43 -6.28
C HIS A 247 12.27 -6.71 -4.78
N ALA A 248 11.50 -7.72 -4.36
CA ALA A 248 11.39 -8.09 -2.95
C ALA A 248 12.71 -8.68 -2.43
N ILE A 249 13.35 -9.55 -3.22
CA ILE A 249 14.67 -10.14 -2.90
C ILE A 249 15.72 -9.03 -2.75
N HIS A 250 15.82 -8.12 -3.72
CA HIS A 250 16.79 -7.02 -3.74
C HIS A 250 16.69 -6.13 -2.48
N LEU A 251 15.46 -5.76 -2.09
CA LEU A 251 15.23 -4.98 -0.88
C LEU A 251 15.55 -5.77 0.39
N LYS A 252 15.16 -7.05 0.44
CA LYS A 252 15.46 -7.94 1.58
C LYS A 252 16.96 -8.14 1.78
N GLU A 253 17.71 -8.31 0.71
CA GLU A 253 19.18 -8.43 0.76
C GLU A 253 19.82 -7.15 1.29
N LYS A 254 19.38 -5.97 0.84
CA LYS A 254 19.85 -4.70 1.42
C LYS A 254 19.51 -4.62 2.90
N ALA A 255 18.27 -4.93 3.29
CA ALA A 255 17.84 -4.91 4.67
C ALA A 255 18.74 -5.80 5.55
N ASN A 256 19.06 -7.01 5.09
CA ASN A 256 19.95 -7.93 5.80
C ASN A 256 21.37 -7.34 5.95
N ARG A 257 21.92 -6.72 4.90
CA ARG A 257 23.27 -6.10 4.94
C ARG A 257 23.36 -4.96 5.94
N ILE A 258 22.30 -4.15 6.07
CA ILE A 258 22.31 -2.98 6.98
C ILE A 258 21.70 -3.27 8.36
N GLY A 259 21.15 -4.48 8.58
CA GLY A 259 20.51 -4.88 9.83
C GLY A 259 19.11 -4.28 10.03
N ALA A 260 18.40 -3.91 8.95
CA ALA A 260 17.00 -3.45 9.02
C ALA A 260 16.03 -4.63 9.16
N ASN A 261 14.93 -4.40 9.87
CA ASN A 261 13.92 -5.43 10.12
C ASN A 261 12.94 -5.53 8.95
N VAL A 262 13.17 -6.49 8.05
CA VAL A 262 12.27 -6.79 6.93
C VAL A 262 11.96 -8.28 6.93
N GLU A 263 10.70 -8.64 7.10
CA GLU A 263 10.18 -9.98 6.86
C GLU A 263 9.79 -10.11 5.37
N MET A 264 10.03 -11.27 4.78
CA MET A 264 9.63 -11.53 3.39
C MET A 264 8.98 -12.90 3.28
N MET A 265 7.87 -12.95 2.53
CA MET A 265 7.19 -14.20 2.20
C MET A 265 7.00 -14.30 0.69
N ILE A 266 7.44 -15.41 0.11
CA ILE A 266 7.22 -15.73 -1.30
C ILE A 266 5.93 -16.56 -1.40
N VAL A 267 5.00 -16.09 -2.22
CA VAL A 267 3.78 -16.82 -2.55
C VAL A 267 4.02 -17.64 -3.82
N LYS A 268 4.07 -18.96 -3.67
CA LYS A 268 4.29 -19.88 -4.79
C LYS A 268 3.10 -19.89 -5.75
N ASN A 269 3.36 -20.09 -7.04
CA ASN A 269 2.35 -20.14 -8.10
C ASN A 269 1.47 -18.88 -8.17
N ALA A 270 1.99 -17.74 -7.78
CA ALA A 270 1.24 -16.48 -7.74
C ALA A 270 1.86 -15.43 -8.66
N GLY A 271 1.04 -14.95 -9.60
CA GLY A 271 1.30 -13.74 -10.36
C GLY A 271 0.77 -12.49 -9.65
N HIS A 272 0.80 -11.35 -10.35
CA HIS A 272 0.32 -10.08 -9.82
C HIS A 272 -1.14 -10.14 -9.36
N ASN A 273 -1.47 -9.54 -8.22
CA ASN A 273 -2.77 -9.65 -7.53
C ASN A 273 -3.12 -11.09 -7.12
N TRP A 274 -2.15 -11.90 -6.81
CA TRP A 274 -2.28 -13.30 -6.40
C TRP A 274 -2.97 -14.18 -7.44
N ARG A 275 -2.90 -13.79 -8.72
CA ARG A 275 -3.45 -14.60 -9.83
C ARG A 275 -2.68 -15.92 -9.94
N ARG A 276 -3.41 -17.00 -10.19
CA ARG A 276 -2.83 -18.31 -10.41
C ARG A 276 -1.83 -18.30 -11.57
N ALA A 277 -0.69 -18.91 -11.35
CA ALA A 277 0.36 -19.08 -12.35
C ALA A 277 0.92 -20.51 -12.24
N GLY A 278 0.34 -21.43 -13.03
CA GLY A 278 0.71 -22.86 -13.02
C GLY A 278 -0.04 -23.69 -11.96
N GLY A 279 -0.34 -23.14 -10.78
CA GLY A 279 -1.01 -23.83 -9.67
C GLY A 279 -1.85 -22.89 -8.80
N ALA A 280 -2.35 -23.41 -7.68
CA ALA A 280 -2.97 -22.56 -6.66
C ALA A 280 -1.88 -21.79 -5.91
N PRO A 281 -2.09 -20.49 -5.58
CA PRO A 281 -1.19 -19.77 -4.73
C PRO A 281 -0.98 -20.47 -3.38
N THR A 282 0.27 -20.53 -2.93
CA THR A 282 0.65 -21.11 -1.64
C THR A 282 1.63 -20.16 -0.93
N PRO A 283 1.25 -19.59 0.23
CA PRO A 283 -0.06 -19.72 0.89
C PRO A 283 -1.23 -19.25 0.03
N SER A 284 -2.43 -19.74 0.34
CA SER A 284 -3.68 -19.34 -0.32
C SER A 284 -4.03 -17.87 -0.05
N VAL A 285 -4.89 -17.26 -0.87
CA VAL A 285 -5.29 -15.86 -0.67
C VAL A 285 -5.88 -15.60 0.72
N PRO A 286 -6.77 -16.44 1.28
CA PRO A 286 -7.22 -16.27 2.67
C PRO A 286 -6.10 -16.33 3.71
N GLU A 287 -5.10 -17.19 3.51
CA GLU A 287 -3.93 -17.27 4.40
C GLU A 287 -3.05 -16.02 4.27
N ILE A 288 -2.84 -15.49 3.06
CA ILE A 288 -2.14 -14.21 2.84
C ILE A 288 -2.84 -13.07 3.59
N GLN A 289 -4.18 -13.02 3.51
CA GLN A 289 -4.99 -12.03 4.23
C GLN A 289 -4.81 -12.16 5.74
N ARG A 290 -4.86 -13.38 6.29
CA ARG A 290 -4.64 -13.65 7.71
C ARG A 290 -3.22 -13.27 8.16
N ILE A 291 -2.18 -13.66 7.42
CA ILE A 291 -0.79 -13.32 7.69
C ILE A 291 -0.59 -11.80 7.74
N THR A 292 -1.23 -11.08 6.81
CA THR A 292 -1.21 -9.61 6.75
C THR A 292 -1.80 -8.99 8.02
N SER A 293 -2.97 -9.49 8.44
CA SER A 293 -3.63 -9.00 9.65
C SER A 293 -2.85 -9.35 10.91
N GLU A 294 -2.35 -10.57 11.03
CA GLU A 294 -1.53 -11.01 12.17
C GLU A 294 -0.22 -10.21 12.29
N TYR A 295 0.42 -9.89 11.17
CA TYR A 295 1.59 -9.02 11.19
C TYR A 295 1.24 -7.65 11.75
N ALA A 296 0.18 -7.01 11.25
CA ALA A 296 -0.24 -5.70 11.75
C ALA A 296 -0.57 -5.73 13.25
N LEU A 297 -1.25 -6.78 13.72
CA LEU A 297 -1.56 -6.98 15.14
C LEU A 297 -0.30 -7.07 16.01
N ARG A 298 0.70 -7.83 15.58
CA ARG A 298 1.97 -7.95 16.33
C ARG A 298 2.71 -6.62 16.47
N GLN A 299 2.60 -5.73 15.47
CA GLN A 299 3.33 -4.45 15.47
C GLN A 299 2.70 -3.38 16.36
N VAL A 300 1.45 -3.54 16.78
CA VAL A 300 0.74 -2.58 17.65
C VAL A 300 0.45 -3.13 19.04
N SER A 301 0.79 -4.40 19.29
CA SER A 301 0.70 -5.00 20.64
C SER A 301 1.69 -4.31 21.58
N PRO A 302 1.29 -4.10 22.87
CA PRO A 302 2.16 -3.49 23.88
C PRO A 302 3.44 -4.29 24.10
#